data_f048ac254ff8a84ce33e5e6c31380774
#
_entry.id   f048ac254ff8a84ce33e5e6c31380774
#
_cell.length_a   1.000
_cell.length_b   1.000
_cell.length_c   1.000
_cell.angle_alpha   90.00
_cell.angle_beta   90.00
_cell.angle_gamma   90.00
#
_symmetry.space_group_name_H-M   'P 1'
#
loop_
_entity.id
_entity.type
_entity.pdbx_description
1 polymer ?
#
loop_
_entity_poly.entity_id
_entity_poly.type
_entity_poly.pdbx_seq_one_letter_code
_entity_poly.pdbx_strand_id
1 'polypeptide(L)'
;ADGDLFDLQGNVHRLSDFKGKAVLIDFWSRGCGPCLKALPEMKEISQKYKDRLEVVSISIDDKTNWEIASRHHAISWWNLNDLKGNHGLYAKYSAGSIPRYVFLSPEGEVVEMWSGYGKGSLLEKLGKLME
;
A
#
# COMPACT_ATOMS: atom_id res chain seq x y z
N ALA A 1 -7.16 12.21 -0.86
CA ALA A 1 -6.21 12.62 -1.90
C ALA A 1 -6.22 11.62 -3.04
N ASP A 2 -5.98 12.09 -4.26
CA ASP A 2 -5.93 11.24 -5.43
C ASP A 2 -4.83 11.75 -6.38
N GLY A 3 -4.43 10.90 -7.30
CA GLY A 3 -3.40 11.21 -8.28
C GLY A 3 -3.16 10.00 -9.16
N ASP A 4 -2.42 10.19 -10.23
CA ASP A 4 -2.11 9.10 -11.15
C ASP A 4 -1.12 8.13 -10.51
N LEU A 5 -1.45 6.85 -10.54
CA LEU A 5 -0.63 5.76 -10.05
C LEU A 5 -0.36 4.81 -11.22
N PHE A 6 0.90 4.44 -11.42
CA PHE A 6 1.30 3.57 -12.53
C PHE A 6 1.56 2.16 -12.02
N ASP A 7 1.08 1.16 -12.76
CA ASP A 7 1.49 -0.22 -12.52
C ASP A 7 2.79 -0.51 -13.28
N LEU A 8 3.31 -1.72 -13.13
CA LEU A 8 4.59 -2.10 -13.75
C LEU A 8 4.51 -2.14 -15.29
N GLN A 9 3.32 -2.22 -15.85
CA GLN A 9 3.09 -2.22 -17.29
C GLN A 9 2.85 -0.80 -17.84
N GLY A 10 2.84 0.22 -16.95
CA GLY A 10 2.62 1.60 -17.35
C GLY A 10 1.16 2.02 -17.42
N ASN A 11 0.23 1.17 -17.02
CA ASN A 11 -1.18 1.53 -16.97
C ASN A 11 -1.45 2.45 -15.79
N VAL A 12 -2.36 3.39 -15.97
CA VAL A 12 -2.69 4.40 -14.96
C VAL A 12 -3.91 3.96 -14.15
N HIS A 13 -3.78 4.10 -12.83
CA HIS A 13 -4.85 3.83 -11.87
C HIS A 13 -4.98 5.01 -10.92
N ARG A 14 -6.10 5.10 -10.22
CA ARG A 14 -6.33 6.10 -9.17
C ARG A 14 -6.96 5.43 -7.97
N LEU A 15 -6.75 5.99 -6.77
CA LEU A 15 -7.37 5.45 -5.56
C LEU A 15 -8.90 5.44 -5.69
N SER A 16 -9.47 6.41 -6.38
CA SER A 16 -10.91 6.47 -6.61
C SER A 16 -11.44 5.28 -7.42
N ASP A 17 -10.58 4.59 -8.17
CA ASP A 17 -10.98 3.39 -8.91
C ASP A 17 -11.36 2.23 -7.98
N PHE A 18 -10.92 2.29 -6.72
CA PHE A 18 -11.15 1.22 -5.76
C PHE A 18 -12.38 1.46 -4.86
N LYS A 19 -13.12 2.54 -5.08
CA LYS A 19 -14.34 2.80 -4.30
C LYS A 19 -15.32 1.63 -4.41
N GLY A 20 -16.02 1.36 -3.31
CA GLY A 20 -16.89 0.22 -3.20
C GLY A 20 -16.33 -0.86 -2.29
N LYS A 21 -15.03 -0.87 -2.09
CA LYS A 21 -14.34 -1.72 -1.11
C LYS A 21 -13.47 -0.85 -0.22
N ALA A 22 -13.21 -1.30 0.99
CA ALA A 22 -12.18 -0.68 1.83
C ALA A 22 -10.83 -0.83 1.14
N VAL A 23 -9.89 0.07 1.43
CA VAL A 23 -8.55 0.06 0.83
C VAL A 23 -7.51 0.13 1.93
N LEU A 24 -6.53 -0.76 1.87
CA LEU A 24 -5.32 -0.67 2.69
C LEU A 24 -4.18 -0.23 1.79
N ILE A 25 -3.67 0.98 2.04
CA ILE A 25 -2.51 1.51 1.34
C ILE A 25 -1.27 1.21 2.17
N ASP A 26 -0.20 0.75 1.51
CA ASP A 26 1.10 0.50 2.10
C ASP A 26 2.15 1.28 1.31
N PHE A 27 2.75 2.29 1.95
CA PHE A 27 3.88 3.00 1.34
C PHE A 27 5.18 2.31 1.75
N TRP A 28 6.00 1.97 0.76
CA TRP A 28 7.20 1.16 0.97
C TRP A 28 8.35 1.57 0.05
N SER A 29 9.53 1.03 0.32
CA SER A 29 10.69 1.21 -0.57
C SER A 29 11.56 -0.04 -0.54
N ARG A 30 12.42 -0.16 -1.54
CA ARG A 30 13.37 -1.27 -1.69
C ARG A 30 14.30 -1.40 -0.49
N GLY A 31 14.72 -0.26 0.08
CA GLY A 31 15.64 -0.25 1.22
C GLY A 31 14.98 -0.32 2.59
N CYS A 32 13.67 -0.51 2.64
CA CYS A 32 12.92 -0.54 3.90
C CYS A 32 12.77 -1.97 4.40
N GLY A 33 13.62 -2.38 5.36
CA GLY A 33 13.58 -3.73 5.93
C GLY A 33 12.21 -4.13 6.49
N PRO A 34 11.61 -3.32 7.37
CA PRO A 34 10.28 -3.64 7.91
C PRO A 34 9.19 -3.72 6.84
N CYS A 35 9.27 -2.91 5.78
CA CYS A 35 8.33 -2.99 4.66
C CYS A 35 8.40 -4.36 4.00
N LEU A 36 9.62 -4.84 3.75
CA LEU A 36 9.82 -6.13 3.09
C LEU A 36 9.42 -7.30 3.98
N LYS A 37 9.64 -7.19 5.28
CA LYS A 37 9.22 -8.21 6.25
C LYS A 37 7.69 -8.32 6.33
N ALA A 38 6.98 -7.25 6.02
CA ALA A 38 5.52 -7.23 6.05
C ALA A 38 4.87 -7.92 4.85
N LEU A 39 5.61 -8.16 3.75
CA LEU A 39 5.02 -8.67 2.52
C LEU A 39 4.26 -9.99 2.66
N PRO A 40 4.77 -11.01 3.40
CA PRO A 40 3.99 -12.24 3.57
C PRO A 40 2.64 -11.99 4.27
N GLU A 41 2.61 -11.09 5.24
CA GLU A 41 1.38 -10.75 5.95
C GLU A 41 0.44 -9.95 5.07
N MET A 42 0.97 -9.07 4.21
CA MET A 42 0.20 -8.35 3.21
C MET A 42 -0.48 -9.32 2.25
N LYS A 43 0.24 -10.34 1.82
CA LYS A 43 -0.32 -11.37 0.94
C LYS A 43 -1.48 -12.09 1.62
N GLU A 44 -1.30 -12.48 2.86
CA GLU A 44 -2.34 -13.16 3.64
C GLU A 44 -3.59 -12.28 3.76
N ILE A 45 -3.41 -10.99 4.07
CA ILE A 45 -4.50 -10.02 4.17
C ILE A 45 -5.23 -9.89 2.84
N SER A 46 -4.49 -9.76 1.73
CA SER A 46 -5.07 -9.59 0.41
C SER A 46 -5.95 -10.77 0.01
N GLN A 47 -5.59 -11.97 0.45
CA GLN A 47 -6.36 -13.18 0.18
C GLN A 47 -7.55 -13.33 1.13
N LYS A 48 -7.35 -13.04 2.41
CA LYS A 48 -8.37 -13.20 3.46
C LYS A 48 -9.56 -12.27 3.23
N TYR A 49 -9.30 -11.04 2.81
CA TYR A 49 -10.35 -10.01 2.69
C TYR A 49 -10.65 -9.64 1.23
N LYS A 50 -10.29 -10.48 0.28
CA LYS A 50 -10.36 -10.15 -1.16
C LYS A 50 -11.72 -9.64 -1.64
N ASP A 51 -12.80 -10.04 -0.99
CA ASP A 51 -14.15 -9.63 -1.39
C ASP A 51 -14.55 -8.25 -0.83
N ARG A 52 -13.82 -7.75 0.16
CA ARG A 52 -14.18 -6.53 0.87
C ARG A 52 -13.05 -5.51 0.97
N LEU A 53 -11.83 -5.88 0.59
CA LEU A 53 -10.64 -5.05 0.75
C LEU A 53 -9.77 -5.12 -0.50
N GLU A 54 -9.33 -3.95 -0.96
CA GLU A 54 -8.25 -3.85 -1.94
C GLU A 54 -6.96 -3.48 -1.21
N VAL A 55 -5.92 -4.23 -1.44
CA VAL A 55 -4.59 -3.94 -0.88
C VAL A 55 -3.76 -3.26 -1.98
N VAL A 56 -3.26 -2.07 -1.67
CA VAL A 56 -2.55 -1.23 -2.64
C VAL A 56 -1.20 -0.84 -2.05
N SER A 57 -0.13 -1.44 -2.54
CA SER A 57 1.23 -1.07 -2.17
C SER A 57 1.71 0.02 -3.12
N ILE A 58 2.15 1.15 -2.56
CA ILE A 58 2.65 2.28 -3.32
C ILE A 58 4.11 2.49 -2.97
N SER A 59 4.99 2.24 -3.94
CA SER A 59 6.43 2.45 -3.77
C SER A 59 6.77 3.94 -3.85
N ILE A 60 7.68 4.38 -2.99
CA ILE A 60 8.24 5.74 -3.04
C ILE A 60 9.60 5.77 -3.72
N ASP A 61 10.05 4.65 -4.28
CA ASP A 61 11.30 4.55 -5.03
C ASP A 61 11.18 5.20 -6.41
N ASP A 62 12.34 5.49 -7.02
CA ASP A 62 12.36 5.78 -8.44
C ASP A 62 11.96 4.51 -9.22
N LYS A 63 11.70 4.68 -10.50
CA LYS A 63 11.22 3.59 -11.34
C LYS A 63 12.16 2.38 -11.35
N THR A 64 13.45 2.61 -11.47
CA THR A 64 14.46 1.54 -11.55
C THR A 64 14.48 0.71 -10.27
N ASN A 65 14.55 1.35 -9.11
CA ASN A 65 14.56 0.64 -7.83
C ASN A 65 13.25 -0.07 -7.55
N TRP A 66 12.13 0.53 -7.92
CA TRP A 66 10.82 -0.09 -7.81
C TRP A 66 10.72 -1.36 -8.64
N GLU A 67 11.20 -1.31 -9.90
CA GLU A 67 11.20 -2.46 -10.79
C GLU A 67 12.07 -3.58 -10.26
N ILE A 68 13.27 -3.24 -9.76
CA ILE A 68 14.18 -4.24 -9.18
C ILE A 68 13.54 -4.92 -7.98
N ALA A 69 13.01 -4.15 -7.03
CA ALA A 69 12.38 -4.68 -5.83
C ALA A 69 11.17 -5.55 -6.19
N SER A 70 10.38 -5.12 -7.17
CA SER A 70 9.19 -5.86 -7.59
C SER A 70 9.53 -7.21 -8.25
N ARG A 71 10.70 -7.31 -8.90
CA ARG A 71 11.16 -8.59 -9.43
C ARG A 71 11.64 -9.55 -8.35
N HIS A 72 12.20 -9.01 -7.26
CA HIS A 72 12.70 -9.83 -6.14
C HIS A 72 11.59 -10.28 -5.19
N HIS A 73 10.52 -9.50 -5.09
CA HIS A 73 9.44 -9.75 -4.13
C HIS A 73 8.12 -9.93 -4.89
N ALA A 74 7.58 -11.15 -4.85
CA ALA A 74 6.34 -11.47 -5.58
C ALA A 74 5.15 -10.76 -4.94
N ILE A 75 4.81 -9.57 -5.44
CA ILE A 75 3.64 -8.81 -5.00
C ILE A 75 2.49 -9.17 -5.92
N SER A 76 1.49 -9.89 -5.40
CA SER A 76 0.35 -10.39 -6.18
C SER A 76 -0.90 -9.51 -6.03
N TRP A 77 -0.81 -8.44 -5.25
CA TRP A 77 -1.85 -7.43 -5.10
C TRP A 77 -1.43 -6.17 -5.88
N TRP A 78 -2.18 -5.08 -5.74
CA TRP A 78 -1.86 -3.85 -6.47
C TRP A 78 -0.49 -3.31 -6.07
N ASN A 79 0.39 -3.19 -7.05
CA ASN A 79 1.77 -2.72 -6.87
C ASN A 79 1.95 -1.49 -7.75
N LEU A 80 1.85 -0.32 -7.15
CA LEU A 80 1.75 0.95 -7.88
C LEU A 80 2.82 1.93 -7.43
N ASN A 81 3.01 2.98 -8.25
CA ASN A 81 3.97 4.03 -7.97
C ASN A 81 3.50 5.31 -8.69
N ASP A 82 3.49 6.46 -8.01
CA ASP A 82 3.14 7.71 -8.66
C ASP A 82 4.36 8.38 -9.32
N LEU A 83 5.55 7.81 -9.12
CA LEU A 83 6.84 8.28 -9.66
C LEU A 83 7.22 9.68 -9.18
N LYS A 84 6.70 10.08 -8.02
CA LYS A 84 6.97 11.38 -7.39
C LYS A 84 7.74 11.25 -6.09
N GLY A 85 8.17 10.03 -5.75
CA GLY A 85 8.92 9.76 -4.53
C GLY A 85 8.11 10.17 -3.30
N ASN A 86 8.77 10.89 -2.39
CA ASN A 86 8.11 11.36 -1.18
C ASN A 86 7.46 12.74 -1.36
N HIS A 87 7.30 13.21 -2.60
CA HIS A 87 6.64 14.48 -2.92
C HIS A 87 5.23 14.28 -3.50
N GLY A 88 4.80 13.03 -3.70
CA GLY A 88 3.48 12.72 -4.26
C GLY A 88 2.45 12.35 -3.19
N LEU A 89 1.73 11.26 -3.43
CA LEU A 89 0.70 10.80 -2.49
C LEU A 89 1.26 10.49 -1.11
N TYR A 90 2.50 9.99 -1.05
CA TYR A 90 3.15 9.73 0.24
C TYR A 90 3.17 10.98 1.12
N ALA A 91 3.50 12.15 0.55
CA ALA A 91 3.54 13.39 1.30
C ALA A 91 2.18 13.77 1.89
N LYS A 92 1.10 13.41 1.22
CA LYS A 92 -0.26 13.73 1.67
C LYS A 92 -0.73 12.84 2.82
N TYR A 93 -0.15 11.65 2.96
CA TYR A 93 -0.54 10.69 3.99
C TYR A 93 0.57 10.40 4.99
N SER A 94 1.71 11.05 4.85
CA SER A 94 2.90 10.69 5.63
C SER A 94 3.05 11.50 6.91
N ALA A 95 3.54 10.83 7.95
CA ALA A 95 4.07 11.47 9.14
C ALA A 95 5.60 11.32 9.18
N GLY A 96 6.24 10.94 8.07
CA GLY A 96 7.69 10.96 7.91
C GLY A 96 8.40 9.62 7.98
N SER A 97 7.73 8.50 8.11
CA SER A 97 8.39 7.19 8.18
C SER A 97 7.64 6.12 7.40
N ILE A 98 8.37 5.10 6.93
CA ILE A 98 7.82 3.91 6.28
C ILE A 98 8.20 2.66 7.07
N PRO A 99 7.40 1.59 7.05
CA PRO A 99 6.14 1.49 6.30
C PRO A 99 5.08 2.44 6.88
N ARG A 100 4.32 3.05 6.01
CA ARG A 100 3.19 3.91 6.36
C ARG A 100 1.93 3.27 5.83
N TYR A 101 0.95 3.07 6.69
CA TYR A 101 -0.31 2.41 6.33
C TYR A 101 -1.45 3.41 6.41
N VAL A 102 -2.36 3.34 5.43
CA VAL A 102 -3.56 4.16 5.38
C VAL A 102 -4.73 3.25 5.08
N PHE A 103 -5.75 3.27 5.94
CA PHE A 103 -6.96 2.50 5.72
C PHE A 103 -8.09 3.44 5.32
N LEU A 104 -8.66 3.18 4.13
CA LEU A 104 -9.75 3.97 3.58
C LEU A 104 -11.07 3.17 3.65
N SER A 105 -12.16 3.89 3.93
CA SER A 105 -13.50 3.32 3.84
C SER A 105 -13.88 3.02 2.39
N PRO A 106 -14.95 2.24 2.15
CA PRO A 106 -15.44 2.02 0.78
C PRO A 106 -15.78 3.32 0.04
N GLU A 107 -16.05 4.40 0.75
CA GLU A 107 -16.32 5.72 0.17
C GLU A 107 -15.05 6.50 -0.15
N GLY A 108 -13.88 5.96 0.24
CA GLY A 108 -12.59 6.59 -0.02
C GLY A 108 -12.13 7.56 1.07
N GLU A 109 -12.76 7.55 2.24
CA GLU A 109 -12.38 8.42 3.34
C GLU A 109 -11.35 7.74 4.25
N VAL A 110 -10.41 8.53 4.80
CA VAL A 110 -9.40 8.01 5.73
C VAL A 110 -10.08 7.62 7.04
N VAL A 111 -9.94 6.34 7.41
CA VAL A 111 -10.42 5.82 8.69
C VAL A 111 -9.30 5.82 9.71
N GLU A 112 -8.11 5.37 9.32
CA GLU A 112 -6.95 5.32 10.21
C GLU A 112 -5.66 5.35 9.42
N MET A 113 -4.61 5.94 10.03
CA MET A 113 -3.26 5.95 9.48
C MET A 113 -2.28 5.59 10.60
N TRP A 114 -1.26 4.80 10.27
CA TRP A 114 -0.23 4.45 11.25
C TRP A 114 1.07 4.09 10.54
N SER A 115 2.16 4.01 11.30
CA SER A 115 3.48 3.67 10.77
C SER A 115 4.06 2.49 11.54
N GLY A 116 5.00 1.78 10.91
CA GLY A 116 5.75 0.71 11.52
C GLY A 116 5.09 -0.65 11.36
N TYR A 117 5.92 -1.69 11.43
CA TYR A 117 5.47 -3.06 11.29
C TYR A 117 6.13 -3.95 12.33
N GLY A 118 5.33 -4.78 12.99
CA GLY A 118 5.79 -5.91 13.78
C GLY A 118 5.03 -7.14 13.35
N LYS A 119 5.61 -8.32 13.51
CA LYS A 119 4.97 -9.57 13.08
C LYS A 119 3.58 -9.70 13.71
N GLY A 120 2.58 -9.89 12.87
CA GLY A 120 1.17 -10.02 13.28
C GLY A 120 0.45 -8.71 13.49
N SER A 121 1.16 -7.56 13.48
CA SER A 121 0.55 -6.26 13.76
C SER A 121 -0.49 -5.85 12.72
N LEU A 122 -0.27 -6.17 11.46
CA LEU A 122 -1.22 -5.85 10.39
C LEU A 122 -2.48 -6.70 10.49
N LEU A 123 -2.32 -8.00 10.68
CA LEU A 123 -3.48 -8.90 10.82
C LEU A 123 -4.35 -8.50 12.00
N GLU A 124 -3.73 -8.14 13.13
CA GLU A 124 -4.45 -7.67 14.30
C GLU A 124 -5.21 -6.38 14.00
N LYS A 125 -4.54 -5.40 13.39
CA LYS A 125 -5.17 -4.11 13.05
C LYS A 125 -6.32 -4.31 12.07
N LEU A 126 -6.12 -5.10 11.03
CA LEU A 126 -7.15 -5.35 10.02
C LEU A 126 -8.32 -6.13 10.61
N GLY A 127 -8.08 -7.04 11.55
CA GLY A 127 -9.15 -7.74 12.25
C GLY A 127 -10.10 -6.79 12.93
N LYS A 128 -9.58 -5.71 13.50
CA LYS A 128 -10.40 -4.68 14.15
C LYS A 128 -11.09 -3.76 13.13
N LEU A 129 -10.36 -3.33 12.12
CA LEU A 129 -10.88 -2.40 11.11
C LEU A 129 -11.94 -3.02 10.22
N MET A 130 -11.86 -4.32 9.98
CA MET A 130 -12.76 -5.04 9.10
C MET A 130 -13.96 -5.67 9.82
N GLU A 131 -14.08 -5.44 11.10
CA GLU A 131 -15.25 -5.90 11.87
C GLU A 131 -16.56 -5.32 11.34
#